data_9f16373d0eca4abe20a4495f91b69855
#
_entry.id   9f16373d0eca4abe20a4495f91b69855
#
_cell.length_a   1.000
_cell.length_b   1.000
_cell.length_c   1.000
_cell.angle_alpha   90.00
_cell.angle_beta   90.00
_cell.angle_gamma   90.00
#
_symmetry.space_group_name_H-M   'P 1'
#
loop_
_entity.id
_entity.type
_entity.pdbx_description
1 polymer ?
#
loop_
_entity_poly.entity_id
_entity_poly.type
_entity_poly.pdbx_seq_one_letter_code
_entity_poly.pdbx_strand_id
1 'polypeptide(L)'
;MANKQLTTEEIAQIASDLQNSKSDKRRSAAKKIGKNQLVQFGDELYKAYIKEREDKRTWETQTEMILAFGKIGYTKALPDLKLIIEKNEPHDMITIAAASSYVRLKRRSLNDAEAVIDLLKFGNLSVMAGATAILTYDDMIPAEAEVKVIISLMDSKKEEDIAIRGLPDPREYLLSAMSKWKNPTSETYIRRFLESSVRDLRECAELALIGKKSRYE
;
A
#
# COMPACT_ATOMS: atom_id res chain seq x y z
N MET A 1 -13.39 13.85 9.95
CA MET A 1 -14.69 13.20 10.24
C MET A 1 -14.55 12.44 11.55
N ALA A 2 -15.46 12.62 12.52
CA ALA A 2 -15.40 11.87 13.78
C ALA A 2 -15.59 10.38 13.47
N ASN A 3 -14.65 9.53 13.91
CA ASN A 3 -14.81 8.08 13.81
C ASN A 3 -16.05 7.70 14.64
N LYS A 4 -17.10 7.23 13.97
CA LYS A 4 -18.28 6.66 14.66
C LYS A 4 -17.79 5.49 15.49
N GLN A 5 -17.92 5.58 16.80
CA GLN A 5 -17.59 4.46 17.69
C GLN A 5 -18.54 3.30 17.41
N LEU A 6 -17.96 2.11 17.16
CA LEU A 6 -18.75 0.91 16.90
C LEU A 6 -19.50 0.46 18.15
N THR A 7 -20.70 -0.04 17.99
CA THR A 7 -21.47 -0.64 19.09
C THR A 7 -20.93 -2.03 19.43
N THR A 8 -21.30 -2.54 20.61
CA THR A 8 -20.93 -3.91 21.03
C THR A 8 -21.45 -4.95 20.04
N GLU A 9 -22.64 -4.77 19.52
CA GLU A 9 -23.25 -5.63 18.51
C GLU A 9 -22.47 -5.60 17.18
N GLU A 10 -22.04 -4.42 16.73
CA GLU A 10 -21.21 -4.27 15.52
C GLU A 10 -19.86 -4.99 15.70
N ILE A 11 -19.25 -4.92 16.87
CA ILE A 11 -18.01 -5.63 17.20
C ILE A 11 -18.22 -7.14 17.21
N ALA A 12 -19.30 -7.62 17.85
CA ALA A 12 -19.65 -9.03 17.86
C ALA A 12 -19.93 -9.58 16.45
N GLN A 13 -20.59 -8.77 15.60
CA GLN A 13 -20.83 -9.14 14.21
C GLN A 13 -19.53 -9.26 13.42
N ILE A 14 -18.55 -8.37 13.63
CA ILE A 14 -17.21 -8.45 12.99
C ILE A 14 -16.51 -9.76 13.38
N ALA A 15 -16.56 -10.13 14.66
CA ALA A 15 -15.98 -11.39 15.17
C ALA A 15 -16.64 -12.62 14.50
N SER A 16 -17.96 -12.61 14.40
CA SER A 16 -18.73 -13.67 13.74
C SER A 16 -18.44 -13.75 12.24
N ASP A 17 -18.41 -12.60 11.56
CA ASP A 17 -18.13 -12.52 10.11
C ASP A 17 -16.72 -13.02 9.79
N LEU A 18 -15.74 -12.79 10.66
CA LEU A 18 -14.36 -13.25 10.48
C LEU A 18 -14.24 -14.79 10.52
N GLN A 19 -15.15 -15.47 11.22
CA GLN A 19 -15.23 -16.93 11.31
C GLN A 19 -16.21 -17.56 10.29
N ASN A 20 -16.87 -16.74 9.46
CA ASN A 20 -17.89 -17.19 8.54
C ASN A 20 -17.32 -18.13 7.46
N SER A 21 -18.11 -19.11 7.01
CA SER A 21 -17.72 -20.01 5.91
C SER A 21 -17.55 -19.30 4.57
N LYS A 22 -18.27 -18.18 4.35
CA LYS A 22 -18.21 -17.40 3.12
C LYS A 22 -17.06 -16.40 3.14
N SER A 23 -16.22 -16.43 2.12
CA SER A 23 -15.02 -15.56 2.00
C SER A 23 -15.38 -14.07 1.92
N ASP A 24 -16.47 -13.69 1.28
CA ASP A 24 -16.94 -12.31 1.20
C ASP A 24 -17.29 -11.70 2.57
N LYS A 25 -17.83 -12.51 3.50
CA LYS A 25 -18.06 -12.10 4.88
C LYS A 25 -16.75 -11.85 5.61
N ARG A 26 -15.79 -12.78 5.50
CA ARG A 26 -14.46 -12.61 6.09
C ARG A 26 -13.75 -11.38 5.52
N ARG A 27 -13.86 -11.13 4.20
CA ARG A 27 -13.34 -9.92 3.55
C ARG A 27 -13.97 -8.66 4.14
N SER A 28 -15.30 -8.63 4.29
CA SER A 28 -16.00 -7.50 4.90
C SER A 28 -15.54 -7.23 6.34
N ALA A 29 -15.36 -8.29 7.13
CA ALA A 29 -14.82 -8.18 8.49
C ALA A 29 -13.41 -7.59 8.50
N ALA A 30 -12.49 -8.10 7.65
CA ALA A 30 -11.12 -7.58 7.53
C ALA A 30 -11.10 -6.09 7.17
N LYS A 31 -11.94 -5.65 6.21
CA LYS A 31 -12.10 -4.22 5.87
C LYS A 31 -12.51 -3.38 7.09
N LYS A 32 -13.51 -3.85 7.85
CA LYS A 32 -13.98 -3.14 9.05
C LYS A 32 -12.91 -3.09 10.14
N ILE A 33 -12.17 -4.18 10.35
CA ILE A 33 -11.05 -4.25 11.31
C ILE A 33 -9.99 -3.20 10.94
N GLY A 34 -9.52 -3.18 9.69
CA GLY A 34 -8.53 -2.22 9.23
C GLY A 34 -9.04 -0.78 9.27
N LYS A 35 -10.26 -0.51 8.80
CA LYS A 35 -10.86 0.83 8.75
C LYS A 35 -11.02 1.45 10.15
N ASN A 36 -11.42 0.66 11.14
CA ASN A 36 -11.69 1.13 12.48
C ASN A 36 -10.51 0.88 13.45
N GLN A 37 -9.37 0.43 12.92
CA GLN A 37 -8.15 0.16 13.70
C GLN A 37 -8.39 -0.74 14.93
N LEU A 38 -9.14 -1.83 14.73
CA LEU A 38 -9.54 -2.75 15.80
C LEU A 38 -8.38 -3.69 16.14
N VAL A 39 -7.38 -3.17 16.86
CA VAL A 39 -6.13 -3.88 17.20
C VAL A 39 -6.36 -5.18 17.98
N GLN A 40 -7.44 -5.26 18.77
CA GLN A 40 -7.82 -6.45 19.54
C GLN A 40 -8.12 -7.68 18.67
N PHE A 41 -8.42 -7.49 17.37
CA PHE A 41 -8.70 -8.58 16.43
C PHE A 41 -7.45 -9.13 15.73
N GLY A 42 -6.26 -8.69 16.08
CA GLY A 42 -5.03 -9.08 15.38
C GLY A 42 -4.81 -10.58 15.29
N ASP A 43 -4.92 -11.29 16.41
CA ASP A 43 -4.70 -12.75 16.46
C ASP A 43 -5.82 -13.54 15.76
N GLU A 44 -7.08 -13.12 15.87
CA GLU A 44 -8.22 -13.74 15.19
C GLU A 44 -8.14 -13.53 13.68
N LEU A 45 -7.79 -12.31 13.25
CA LEU A 45 -7.57 -11.99 11.84
C LEU A 45 -6.44 -12.82 11.25
N TYR A 46 -5.35 -13.00 12.01
CA TYR A 46 -4.22 -13.80 11.56
C TYR A 46 -4.58 -15.29 11.44
N LYS A 47 -5.33 -15.85 12.39
CA LYS A 47 -5.86 -17.22 12.28
C LYS A 47 -6.75 -17.41 11.06
N ALA A 48 -7.60 -16.42 10.74
CA ALA A 48 -8.44 -16.45 9.56
C ALA A 48 -7.59 -16.36 8.27
N TYR A 49 -6.57 -15.51 8.23
CA TYR A 49 -5.66 -15.36 7.11
C TYR A 49 -4.88 -16.66 6.80
N ILE A 50 -4.36 -17.34 7.81
CA ILE A 50 -3.63 -18.62 7.64
C ILE A 50 -4.49 -19.67 6.92
N LYS A 51 -5.81 -19.70 7.18
CA LYS A 51 -6.74 -20.59 6.47
C LYS A 51 -7.06 -20.08 5.06
N GLU A 52 -7.24 -18.76 4.91
CA GLU A 52 -7.64 -18.13 3.66
C GLU A 52 -6.55 -18.26 2.59
N ARG A 53 -5.27 -18.14 2.95
CA ARG A 53 -4.14 -18.18 2.01
C ARG A 53 -3.96 -19.51 1.30
N GLU A 54 -4.58 -20.59 1.79
CA GLU A 54 -4.55 -21.92 1.15
C GLU A 54 -5.46 -21.99 -0.09
N ASP A 55 -6.42 -21.07 -0.26
CA ASP A 55 -7.30 -20.99 -1.42
C ASP A 55 -6.98 -19.77 -2.29
N LYS A 56 -6.27 -19.95 -3.38
CA LYS A 56 -5.88 -18.88 -4.32
C LYS A 56 -7.07 -18.11 -4.92
N ARG A 57 -8.27 -18.71 -4.95
CA ARG A 57 -9.48 -18.07 -5.49
C ARG A 57 -9.97 -16.93 -4.60
N THR A 58 -9.53 -16.88 -3.35
CA THR A 58 -9.94 -15.88 -2.38
C THR A 58 -8.93 -14.73 -2.23
N TRP A 59 -8.17 -14.44 -3.27
CA TRP A 59 -7.10 -13.44 -3.28
C TRP A 59 -7.56 -12.05 -2.80
N GLU A 60 -8.79 -11.63 -3.12
CA GLU A 60 -9.34 -10.36 -2.63
C GLU A 60 -9.49 -10.33 -1.11
N THR A 61 -9.89 -11.45 -0.51
CA THR A 61 -10.02 -11.57 0.94
C THR A 61 -8.66 -11.58 1.62
N GLN A 62 -7.70 -12.32 1.03
CA GLN A 62 -6.31 -12.32 1.49
C GLN A 62 -5.71 -10.91 1.45
N THR A 63 -5.91 -10.19 0.35
CA THR A 63 -5.47 -8.80 0.18
C THR A 63 -6.01 -7.90 1.30
N GLU A 64 -7.31 -7.96 1.59
CA GLU A 64 -7.92 -7.14 2.64
C GLU A 64 -7.43 -7.50 4.05
N MET A 65 -7.20 -8.78 4.33
CA MET A 65 -6.62 -9.23 5.61
C MET A 65 -5.19 -8.70 5.78
N ILE A 66 -4.38 -8.77 4.72
CA ILE A 66 -3.01 -8.25 4.71
C ILE A 66 -3.01 -6.73 4.94
N LEU A 67 -3.85 -5.98 4.22
CA LEU A 67 -3.98 -4.54 4.41
C LEU A 67 -4.43 -4.17 5.83
N ALA A 68 -5.31 -4.99 6.42
CA ALA A 68 -5.76 -4.79 7.79
C ALA A 68 -4.61 -4.98 8.79
N PHE A 69 -3.71 -5.96 8.61
CA PHE A 69 -2.52 -6.11 9.47
C PHE A 69 -1.69 -4.83 9.54
N GLY A 70 -1.41 -4.23 8.37
CA GLY A 70 -0.68 -2.96 8.33
C GLY A 70 -1.40 -1.85 9.08
N LYS A 71 -2.72 -1.72 8.89
CA LYS A 71 -3.56 -0.66 9.50
C LYS A 71 -3.70 -0.78 11.00
N ILE A 72 -3.74 -2.01 11.55
CA ILE A 72 -3.85 -2.24 13.00
C ILE A 72 -2.49 -2.43 13.70
N GLY A 73 -1.38 -2.32 12.99
CA GLY A 73 -0.05 -2.47 13.58
C GLY A 73 0.31 -3.90 14.01
N TYR A 74 -0.25 -4.94 13.37
CA TYR A 74 -0.06 -6.33 13.77
C TYR A 74 1.29 -6.90 13.28
N THR A 75 2.34 -6.68 14.05
CA THR A 75 3.74 -7.03 13.69
C THR A 75 4.01 -8.54 13.58
N LYS A 76 3.20 -9.40 14.19
CA LYS A 76 3.36 -10.87 14.06
C LYS A 76 3.18 -11.36 12.62
N ALA A 77 2.53 -10.56 11.74
CA ALA A 77 2.41 -10.86 10.31
C ALA A 77 3.69 -10.59 9.50
N LEU A 78 4.68 -9.85 10.03
CA LEU A 78 5.89 -9.48 9.30
C LEU A 78 6.63 -10.64 8.62
N PRO A 79 6.80 -11.83 9.22
CA PRO A 79 7.45 -12.96 8.56
C PRO A 79 6.71 -13.41 7.29
N ASP A 80 5.38 -13.52 7.34
CA ASP A 80 4.57 -13.91 6.17
C ASP A 80 4.61 -12.84 5.07
N LEU A 81 4.50 -11.55 5.45
CA LEU A 81 4.61 -10.45 4.49
C LEU A 81 5.98 -10.46 3.79
N LYS A 82 7.05 -10.72 4.53
CA LYS A 82 8.40 -10.82 3.97
C LYS A 82 8.50 -11.97 2.97
N LEU A 83 7.95 -13.14 3.28
CA LEU A 83 7.93 -14.27 2.35
C LEU A 83 7.18 -13.97 1.04
N ILE A 84 6.04 -13.26 1.12
CA ILE A 84 5.29 -12.82 -0.06
C ILE A 84 6.12 -11.85 -0.90
N ILE A 85 6.77 -10.87 -0.25
CA ILE A 85 7.62 -9.87 -0.90
C ILE A 85 8.83 -10.54 -1.57
N GLU A 86 9.50 -11.49 -0.90
CA GLU A 86 10.66 -12.23 -1.43
C GLU A 86 10.30 -13.11 -2.63
N LYS A 87 9.10 -13.69 -2.62
CA LYS A 87 8.55 -14.45 -3.76
C LYS A 87 8.32 -13.55 -4.97
N ASN A 88 7.94 -12.29 -4.73
CA ASN A 88 7.90 -11.22 -5.70
C ASN A 88 7.11 -11.56 -6.97
N GLU A 89 5.89 -12.08 -6.80
CA GLU A 89 5.02 -12.42 -7.93
C GLU A 89 4.67 -11.16 -8.73
N PRO A 90 4.92 -11.14 -10.04
CA PRO A 90 4.56 -10.02 -10.88
C PRO A 90 3.04 -9.93 -11.01
N HIS A 91 2.50 -8.71 -11.10
CA HIS A 91 1.08 -8.45 -11.30
C HIS A 91 0.16 -9.00 -10.20
N ASP A 92 0.66 -9.06 -8.97
CA ASP A 92 -0.05 -9.68 -7.86
C ASP A 92 -0.50 -8.69 -6.81
N MET A 93 -1.83 -8.59 -6.62
CA MET A 93 -2.44 -7.70 -5.62
C MET A 93 -2.08 -8.10 -4.18
N ILE A 94 -1.81 -9.38 -3.93
CA ILE A 94 -1.37 -9.86 -2.61
C ILE A 94 0.03 -9.32 -2.32
N THR A 95 0.93 -9.34 -3.31
CA THR A 95 2.28 -8.78 -3.20
C THR A 95 2.25 -7.27 -2.99
N ILE A 96 1.37 -6.54 -3.71
CA ILE A 96 1.16 -5.09 -3.52
C ILE A 96 0.71 -4.80 -2.09
N ALA A 97 -0.29 -5.54 -1.59
CA ALA A 97 -0.79 -5.38 -0.23
C ALA A 97 0.26 -5.72 0.83
N ALA A 98 1.04 -6.78 0.60
CA ALA A 98 2.12 -7.18 1.49
C ALA A 98 3.21 -6.11 1.59
N ALA A 99 3.64 -5.54 0.47
CA ALA A 99 4.63 -4.46 0.44
C ALA A 99 4.11 -3.21 1.17
N SER A 100 2.88 -2.78 0.91
CA SER A 100 2.25 -1.65 1.60
C SER A 100 2.16 -1.88 3.11
N SER A 101 1.72 -3.07 3.53
CA SER A 101 1.56 -3.41 4.95
C SER A 101 2.91 -3.58 5.65
N TYR A 102 3.89 -4.13 4.96
CA TYR A 102 5.27 -4.23 5.47
C TYR A 102 5.85 -2.85 5.80
N VAL A 103 5.71 -1.87 4.89
CA VAL A 103 6.15 -0.49 5.16
C VAL A 103 5.44 0.08 6.39
N ARG A 104 4.10 -0.07 6.49
CA ARG A 104 3.35 0.40 7.67
C ARG A 104 3.87 -0.18 8.98
N LEU A 105 4.21 -1.46 8.99
CA LEU A 105 4.67 -2.18 10.19
C LEU A 105 6.14 -1.90 10.53
N LYS A 106 6.96 -1.50 9.56
CA LYS A 106 8.40 -1.25 9.72
C LYS A 106 8.72 0.21 10.01
N ARG A 107 7.98 1.15 9.45
CA ARG A 107 8.25 2.58 9.64
C ARG A 107 8.07 3.01 11.09
N ARG A 108 8.93 3.87 11.55
CA ARG A 108 8.88 4.50 12.90
C ARG A 108 7.96 5.72 12.93
N SER A 109 7.79 6.39 11.79
CA SER A 109 6.95 7.57 11.63
C SER A 109 6.50 7.74 10.17
N LEU A 110 5.63 8.72 9.89
CA LEU A 110 5.22 9.07 8.53
C LEU A 110 6.34 9.72 7.69
N ASN A 111 7.45 10.10 8.33
CA ASN A 111 8.61 10.67 7.63
C ASN A 111 9.74 9.65 7.42
N ASP A 112 9.57 8.41 7.88
CA ASP A 112 10.55 7.34 7.77
C ASP A 112 10.28 6.51 6.51
N ALA A 113 11.06 6.72 5.46
CA ALA A 113 10.94 6.01 4.19
C ALA A 113 11.97 4.88 4.03
N GLU A 114 12.71 4.49 5.07
CA GLU A 114 13.74 3.45 5.00
C GLU A 114 13.18 2.15 4.37
N ALA A 115 12.04 1.66 4.88
CA ALA A 115 11.42 0.45 4.36
C ALA A 115 10.92 0.60 2.91
N VAL A 116 10.48 1.79 2.49
CA VAL A 116 10.13 2.06 1.08
C VAL A 116 11.38 1.94 0.20
N ILE A 117 12.47 2.60 0.60
CA ILE A 117 13.74 2.58 -0.13
C ILE A 117 14.26 1.15 -0.28
N ASP A 118 14.21 0.34 0.77
CA ASP A 118 14.65 -1.05 0.72
C ASP A 118 13.80 -1.90 -0.24
N LEU A 119 12.49 -1.70 -0.25
CA LEU A 119 11.62 -2.39 -1.19
C LEU A 119 11.85 -1.94 -2.64
N LEU A 120 12.13 -0.66 -2.88
CA LEU A 120 12.45 -0.15 -4.23
C LEU A 120 13.78 -0.70 -4.76
N LYS A 121 14.78 -0.93 -3.89
CA LYS A 121 16.05 -1.57 -4.27
C LYS A 121 15.83 -3.00 -4.75
N PHE A 122 15.00 -3.75 -4.02
CA PHE A 122 14.75 -5.16 -4.26
C PHE A 122 13.72 -5.41 -5.36
N GLY A 123 12.68 -4.58 -5.41
CA GLY A 123 11.41 -4.91 -6.01
C GLY A 123 11.33 -4.85 -7.51
N ASN A 124 10.37 -5.60 -8.01
CA ASN A 124 9.73 -5.42 -9.30
C ASN A 124 8.40 -4.64 -9.12
N LEU A 125 7.59 -4.60 -10.18
CA LEU A 125 6.30 -3.91 -10.29
C LEU A 125 5.41 -4.01 -9.05
N SER A 126 5.04 -5.22 -8.63
CA SER A 126 4.08 -5.40 -7.53
C SER A 126 4.64 -4.89 -6.20
N VAL A 127 5.89 -5.19 -5.90
CA VAL A 127 6.57 -4.70 -4.69
C VAL A 127 6.75 -3.18 -4.75
N MET A 128 7.16 -2.64 -5.91
CA MET A 128 7.34 -1.20 -6.11
C MET A 128 6.01 -0.45 -6.02
N ALA A 129 4.94 -0.97 -6.64
CA ALA A 129 3.61 -0.39 -6.57
C ALA A 129 3.12 -0.33 -5.11
N GLY A 130 3.29 -1.40 -4.34
CA GLY A 130 2.92 -1.41 -2.92
C GLY A 130 3.74 -0.43 -2.08
N ALA A 131 5.06 -0.34 -2.33
CA ALA A 131 5.95 0.57 -1.63
C ALA A 131 5.66 2.05 -1.93
N THR A 132 5.31 2.39 -3.18
CA THR A 132 4.96 3.77 -3.56
C THR A 132 3.53 4.13 -3.19
N ALA A 133 2.58 3.18 -3.27
CA ALA A 133 1.19 3.40 -2.89
C ALA A 133 1.05 3.86 -1.44
N ILE A 134 1.85 3.30 -0.54
CA ILE A 134 1.79 3.66 0.88
C ILE A 134 2.23 5.11 1.15
N LEU A 135 3.14 5.64 0.35
CA LEU A 135 3.53 7.07 0.42
C LEU A 135 2.31 7.97 0.21
N THR A 136 1.44 7.59 -0.74
CA THR A 136 0.22 8.33 -1.08
C THR A 136 -0.90 8.11 -0.06
N TYR A 137 -1.18 6.84 0.29
CA TYR A 137 -2.33 6.51 1.14
C TYR A 137 -2.18 6.98 2.58
N ASP A 138 -0.96 7.01 3.09
CA ASP A 138 -0.70 7.39 4.48
C ASP A 138 -0.11 8.81 4.61
N ASP A 139 -0.12 9.60 3.52
CA ASP A 139 0.45 10.96 3.51
C ASP A 139 1.89 11.01 4.07
N MET A 140 2.72 10.05 3.68
CA MET A 140 4.12 10.02 4.10
C MET A 140 4.88 11.18 3.45
N ILE A 141 5.72 11.85 4.25
CA ILE A 141 6.55 12.97 3.80
C ILE A 141 8.02 12.66 4.14
N PRO A 142 8.75 11.93 3.28
CA PRO A 142 10.14 11.60 3.49
C PRO A 142 11.03 12.86 3.58
N ALA A 143 12.17 12.74 4.24
CA ALA A 143 13.20 13.76 4.20
C ALA A 143 13.73 13.96 2.76
N GLU A 144 14.20 15.16 2.42
CA GLU A 144 14.66 15.44 1.03
C GLU A 144 15.77 14.51 0.57
N ALA A 145 16.64 14.07 1.45
CA ALA A 145 17.68 13.09 1.15
C ALA A 145 17.06 11.74 0.72
N GLU A 146 16.01 11.27 1.39
CA GLU A 146 15.30 10.05 1.04
C GLU A 146 14.51 10.22 -0.27
N VAL A 147 13.91 11.40 -0.51
CA VAL A 147 13.25 11.72 -1.79
C VAL A 147 14.22 11.56 -2.95
N LYS A 148 15.45 12.09 -2.84
CA LYS A 148 16.50 11.92 -3.87
C LYS A 148 16.82 10.45 -4.13
N VAL A 149 16.92 9.65 -3.09
CA VAL A 149 17.17 8.20 -3.22
C VAL A 149 16.00 7.49 -3.89
N ILE A 150 14.75 7.78 -3.49
CA ILE A 150 13.54 7.21 -4.09
C ILE A 150 13.49 7.52 -5.59
N ILE A 151 13.70 8.78 -5.97
CA ILE A 151 13.73 9.22 -7.38
C ILE A 151 14.83 8.47 -8.15
N SER A 152 16.05 8.41 -7.61
CA SER A 152 17.16 7.70 -8.25
C SER A 152 16.87 6.22 -8.47
N LEU A 153 16.23 5.56 -7.51
CA LEU A 153 15.82 4.16 -7.63
C LEU A 153 14.73 3.98 -8.70
N MET A 154 13.76 4.87 -8.77
CA MET A 154 12.73 4.84 -9.81
C MET A 154 13.33 5.07 -11.21
N ASP A 155 14.24 6.05 -11.34
CA ASP A 155 14.91 6.37 -12.60
C ASP A 155 15.88 5.26 -13.07
N SER A 156 16.36 4.41 -12.18
CA SER A 156 17.22 3.27 -12.51
C SER A 156 16.47 2.09 -13.13
N LYS A 157 15.14 2.06 -13.06
CA LYS A 157 14.31 0.97 -13.60
C LYS A 157 14.02 1.18 -15.06
N LYS A 158 13.97 0.07 -15.81
CA LYS A 158 13.56 0.10 -17.20
C LYS A 158 12.04 0.30 -17.31
N GLU A 159 11.58 0.92 -18.38
CA GLU A 159 10.16 1.17 -18.62
C GLU A 159 9.35 -0.15 -18.62
N GLU A 160 9.87 -1.20 -19.19
CA GLU A 160 9.29 -2.55 -19.20
C GLU A 160 9.11 -3.18 -17.79
N ASP A 161 9.91 -2.70 -16.82
CA ASP A 161 9.86 -3.18 -15.43
C ASP A 161 8.86 -2.38 -14.57
N ILE A 162 8.37 -1.24 -15.03
CA ILE A 162 7.51 -0.34 -14.28
C ILE A 162 6.16 -0.07 -14.92
N ALA A 163 6.05 -0.16 -16.23
CA ALA A 163 4.83 0.15 -16.97
C ALA A 163 4.22 -1.10 -17.60
N ILE A 164 3.27 -1.72 -16.94
CA ILE A 164 2.54 -2.85 -17.51
C ILE A 164 1.05 -2.53 -17.60
N ARG A 165 0.51 -2.73 -18.79
CA ARG A 165 -0.89 -2.46 -19.11
C ARG A 165 -1.84 -3.17 -18.13
N GLY A 166 -2.68 -2.40 -17.47
CA GLY A 166 -3.72 -2.90 -16.56
C GLY A 166 -3.31 -3.00 -15.09
N LEU A 167 -2.09 -2.56 -14.74
CA LEU A 167 -1.66 -2.38 -13.35
C LEU A 167 -1.34 -0.92 -13.07
N PRO A 168 -1.51 -0.46 -11.82
CA PRO A 168 -1.08 0.88 -11.42
C PRO A 168 0.43 1.02 -11.60
N ASP A 169 0.85 2.03 -12.33
CA ASP A 169 2.25 2.39 -12.47
C ASP A 169 2.77 2.93 -11.12
N PRO A 170 3.86 2.40 -10.56
CA PRO A 170 4.44 2.90 -9.31
C PRO A 170 4.74 4.41 -9.32
N ARG A 171 5.00 4.99 -10.50
CA ARG A 171 5.23 6.42 -10.69
C ARG A 171 3.97 7.26 -10.46
N GLU A 172 2.78 6.74 -10.79
CA GLU A 172 1.51 7.44 -10.52
C GLU A 172 1.31 7.64 -9.03
N TYR A 173 1.57 6.58 -8.22
CA TYR A 173 1.53 6.70 -6.76
C TYR A 173 2.59 7.69 -6.25
N LEU A 174 3.81 7.63 -6.78
CA LEU A 174 4.88 8.53 -6.36
C LEU A 174 4.54 10.00 -6.68
N LEU A 175 4.07 10.29 -7.88
CA LEU A 175 3.63 11.63 -8.28
C LEU A 175 2.47 12.12 -7.38
N SER A 176 1.50 11.24 -7.10
CA SER A 176 0.41 11.55 -6.19
C SER A 176 0.89 11.88 -4.76
N ALA A 177 1.85 11.13 -4.23
CA ALA A 177 2.46 11.41 -2.92
C ALA A 177 3.18 12.77 -2.92
N MET A 178 3.92 13.05 -3.98
CA MET A 178 4.68 14.31 -4.15
C MET A 178 3.80 15.56 -4.15
N SER A 179 2.48 15.45 -4.37
CA SER A 179 1.54 16.57 -4.22
C SER A 179 1.60 17.25 -2.85
N LYS A 180 2.08 16.52 -1.83
CA LYS A 180 2.25 17.01 -0.45
C LYS A 180 3.69 17.39 -0.10
N TRP A 181 4.66 17.05 -0.95
CA TRP A 181 6.08 17.25 -0.65
C TRP A 181 6.55 18.61 -1.14
N LYS A 182 6.68 19.55 -0.24
CA LYS A 182 7.06 20.94 -0.55
C LYS A 182 8.59 21.08 -0.61
N ASN A 183 9.23 20.45 -1.60
CA ASN A 183 10.67 20.59 -1.82
C ASN A 183 10.99 20.69 -3.32
N PRO A 184 12.10 21.38 -3.70
CA PRO A 184 12.48 21.59 -5.10
C PRO A 184 12.74 20.29 -5.86
N THR A 185 13.25 19.27 -5.18
CA THR A 185 13.56 17.96 -5.78
C THR A 185 12.30 17.29 -6.32
N SER A 186 11.23 17.28 -5.51
CA SER A 186 9.93 16.72 -5.92
C SER A 186 9.31 17.52 -7.06
N GLU A 187 9.34 18.86 -6.99
CA GLU A 187 8.79 19.71 -8.05
C GLU A 187 9.51 19.47 -9.38
N THR A 188 10.83 19.38 -9.37
CA THR A 188 11.63 19.06 -10.56
C THR A 188 11.24 17.71 -11.15
N TYR A 189 11.06 16.70 -10.31
CA TYR A 189 10.62 15.37 -10.74
C TYR A 189 9.22 15.40 -11.36
N ILE A 190 8.25 16.03 -10.70
CA ILE A 190 6.88 16.17 -11.21
C ILE A 190 6.86 16.82 -12.59
N ARG A 191 7.60 17.92 -12.78
CA ARG A 191 7.64 18.66 -14.05
C ARG A 191 8.13 17.83 -15.24
N ARG A 192 8.94 16.81 -15.02
CA ARG A 192 9.41 15.87 -16.06
C ARG A 192 8.26 15.10 -16.72
N PHE A 193 7.14 14.90 -16.02
CA PHE A 193 6.01 14.12 -16.51
C PHE A 193 4.89 14.95 -17.16
N LEU A 194 5.00 16.27 -17.17
CA LEU A 194 3.99 17.14 -17.82
C LEU A 194 3.88 16.90 -19.34
N GLU A 195 4.97 16.45 -19.96
CA GLU A 195 5.04 16.14 -21.39
C GLU A 195 5.10 14.62 -21.64
N SER A 196 4.76 13.81 -20.65
CA SER A 196 4.75 12.35 -20.79
C SER A 196 3.76 11.91 -21.88
N SER A 197 4.20 10.98 -22.73
CA SER A 197 3.31 10.30 -23.69
C SER A 197 2.26 9.43 -22.99
N VAL A 198 2.54 8.97 -21.74
CA VAL A 198 1.61 8.22 -20.91
C VAL A 198 0.64 9.19 -20.24
N ARG A 199 -0.63 9.11 -20.66
CA ARG A 199 -1.69 10.01 -20.22
C ARG A 199 -1.83 10.07 -18.70
N ASP A 200 -1.88 8.92 -18.06
CA ASP A 200 -2.14 8.82 -16.61
C ASP A 200 -1.00 9.47 -15.80
N LEU A 201 0.26 9.31 -16.22
CA LEU A 201 1.40 9.99 -15.60
C LEU A 201 1.33 11.51 -15.76
N ARG A 202 0.90 12.00 -16.94
CA ARG A 202 0.73 13.43 -17.17
C ARG A 202 -0.37 14.02 -16.28
N GLU A 203 -1.53 13.37 -16.22
CA GLU A 203 -2.63 13.80 -15.33
C GLU A 203 -2.21 13.80 -13.86
N CYS A 204 -1.46 12.78 -13.40
CA CYS A 204 -0.92 12.73 -12.04
C CYS A 204 0.04 13.90 -11.77
N ALA A 205 0.91 14.23 -12.71
CA ALA A 205 1.84 15.35 -12.58
C ALA A 205 1.12 16.71 -12.52
N GLU A 206 0.13 16.94 -13.36
CA GLU A 206 -0.71 18.15 -13.34
C GLU A 206 -1.42 18.32 -12.00
N LEU A 207 -2.02 17.25 -11.48
CA LEU A 207 -2.67 17.27 -10.16
C LEU A 207 -1.67 17.50 -9.02
N ALA A 208 -0.50 16.88 -9.08
CA ALA A 208 0.53 17.04 -8.06
C ALA A 208 1.04 18.47 -7.95
N LEU A 209 1.23 19.19 -9.07
CA LEU A 209 1.65 20.59 -9.08
C LEU A 209 0.67 21.54 -8.37
N ILE A 210 -0.63 21.24 -8.44
CA ILE A 210 -1.65 22.03 -7.76
C ILE A 210 -1.99 21.47 -6.34
N GLY A 211 -1.16 20.57 -5.82
CA GLY A 211 -1.28 20.02 -4.46
C GLY A 211 -2.43 19.01 -4.30
N LYS A 212 -2.93 18.44 -5.40
CA LYS A 212 -4.00 17.44 -5.39
C LYS A 212 -3.44 16.05 -5.63
N LYS A 213 -3.98 15.06 -4.92
CA LYS A 213 -3.73 13.65 -5.21
C LYS A 213 -4.48 13.22 -6.48
N SER A 214 -3.93 12.25 -7.19
CA SER A 214 -4.64 11.54 -8.25
C SER A 214 -5.74 10.62 -7.69
N ARG A 215 -6.55 10.02 -8.57
CA ARG A 215 -7.78 9.26 -8.26
C ARG A 215 -7.63 8.01 -7.37
N TYR A 216 -6.47 7.74 -6.87
CA TYR A 216 -6.19 6.58 -6.00
C TYR A 216 -6.44 6.91 -4.51
N GLU A 217 -7.57 7.56 -4.19
CA GLU A 217 -8.04 7.76 -2.81
C GLU A 217 -8.83 6.56 -2.27
#